data_764b48657ccf05f34dfd984a4411df56
#
_entry.id   764b48657ccf05f34dfd984a4411df56
#
_cell.length_a   1.000
_cell.length_b   1.000
_cell.length_c   1.000
_cell.angle_alpha   90.00
_cell.angle_beta   90.00
_cell.angle_gamma   90.00
#
_symmetry.space_group_name_H-M   'P 1'
#
loop_
_entity.id
_entity.type
_entity.pdbx_description
1 polymer ?
#
loop_
_entity_poly.entity_id
_entity_poly.type
_entity_poly.pdbx_seq_one_letter_code
_entity_poly.pdbx_strand_id
1 'polypeptide(L)'
;MFCTTLRNSYDLTMSKSKSLKKNSICFLYDKQYAKEGYELEIKEDQILVKGNSAGLFYGMQTLLQLIPATAQENIQIPPLLIRDKPKFEYRGAMLDVGRYFYSPEFIKKFIDFISAYKLNTFHWHLTEDAGWRIEIKKYPQLTQLGAWRRGTKIHRNPGSFDNLPNGGYYTQKEIKEIVAYAALRNVTIIPEINMPGHTLALLTAFPELSCTGGPFHVLEEWGVQKDVMCIGNEKLYGLVEDILSEVLELFPSKIIHIGGDEVPVERWKQCAKCQSLLKKEGLTREHELQGYFVRRIGKFLASKNRRMMGWDEVLECNVGKDVIIQSWRGEQGGIKAANMGHHVLMSPTSFMYFDYYQGNPATEPIGISDRCIIPLEKVYSYNPVNENIQTEFHKYILGVQGNFWCEFIHSEQKLEYMIFPRLFALAEIAWSESKDTYEGFCKRAFKQFDYLDRNRVNYRVPEPVILKEESTDGSNVLNFRMKYFVDGAEIYYTIDGRDPLLYGKRYEKESVSMNLKKGEKTLKCVVRMPSGKVSQTFITNYKII
;
A
#
# COMPACT_ATOMS: atom_id res chain seq x y z
N MET A 1 -16.55 -7.18 17.67
CA MET A 1 -15.87 -7.36 16.37
C MET A 1 -16.00 -8.78 15.86
N PHE A 2 -15.41 -9.82 16.47
CA PHE A 2 -15.44 -11.21 15.96
C PHE A 2 -16.85 -11.71 15.57
N CYS A 3 -17.83 -11.66 16.48
CA CYS A 3 -19.20 -12.07 16.17
C CYS A 3 -19.86 -11.26 15.05
N THR A 4 -19.49 -9.99 14.91
CA THR A 4 -19.98 -9.13 13.83
C THR A 4 -19.38 -9.53 12.49
N THR A 5 -18.08 -9.81 12.46
CA THR A 5 -17.39 -10.30 11.25
C THR A 5 -17.93 -11.66 10.83
N LEU A 6 -18.13 -12.59 11.77
CA LEU A 6 -18.73 -13.90 11.48
C LEU A 6 -20.10 -13.75 10.84
N ARG A 7 -20.96 -12.89 11.40
CA ARG A 7 -22.30 -12.64 10.84
C ARG A 7 -22.24 -12.02 9.44
N ASN A 8 -21.48 -10.94 9.29
CA ASN A 8 -21.50 -10.15 8.07
C ASN A 8 -20.76 -10.81 6.90
N SER A 9 -19.63 -11.48 7.19
CA SER A 9 -18.76 -12.04 6.14
C SER A 9 -18.87 -13.55 5.97
N TYR A 10 -19.45 -14.27 6.95
CA TYR A 10 -19.52 -15.75 6.91
C TYR A 10 -20.94 -16.28 7.15
N ASP A 11 -21.91 -15.40 7.38
CA ASP A 11 -23.30 -15.74 7.67
C ASP A 11 -23.47 -16.67 8.89
N LEU A 12 -22.54 -16.55 9.85
CA LEU A 12 -22.49 -17.34 11.06
C LEU A 12 -22.89 -16.53 12.28
N THR A 13 -23.81 -17.05 13.07
CA THR A 13 -24.26 -16.41 14.31
C THR A 13 -23.69 -17.11 15.53
N MET A 14 -23.01 -16.35 16.39
CA MET A 14 -22.52 -16.83 17.68
C MET A 14 -23.01 -15.94 18.83
N SER A 15 -23.34 -16.56 19.96
CA SER A 15 -23.68 -15.86 21.20
C SER A 15 -22.48 -15.79 22.15
N LYS A 16 -22.40 -14.70 22.92
CA LYS A 16 -21.40 -14.58 23.99
C LYS A 16 -21.82 -15.40 25.20
N SER A 17 -20.86 -16.12 25.81
CA SER A 17 -21.05 -16.84 27.07
C SER A 17 -19.98 -16.42 28.09
N LYS A 18 -20.33 -16.44 29.37
CA LYS A 18 -19.38 -16.20 30.49
C LYS A 18 -18.76 -17.50 31.01
N SER A 19 -19.21 -18.65 30.57
CA SER A 19 -18.72 -19.97 30.98
C SER A 19 -18.18 -20.74 29.80
N LEU A 20 -17.13 -21.54 30.05
CA LEU A 20 -16.59 -22.50 29.10
C LEU A 20 -17.66 -23.57 28.84
N LYS A 21 -17.98 -23.79 27.57
CA LYS A 21 -18.93 -24.81 27.12
C LYS A 21 -18.30 -25.65 26.01
N LYS A 22 -18.81 -26.84 25.77
CA LYS A 22 -18.51 -27.58 24.54
C LYS A 22 -18.89 -26.74 23.32
N ASN A 23 -18.17 -26.91 22.22
CA ASN A 23 -18.37 -26.17 20.97
C ASN A 23 -18.27 -24.64 21.17
N SER A 24 -17.25 -24.19 21.91
CA SER A 24 -17.01 -22.79 22.18
C SER A 24 -15.66 -22.30 21.65
N ILE A 25 -15.60 -21.01 21.33
CA ILE A 25 -14.37 -20.31 21.00
C ILE A 25 -13.99 -19.44 22.19
N CYS A 26 -12.79 -19.65 22.73
CA CYS A 26 -12.30 -18.97 23.91
C CYS A 26 -11.10 -18.09 23.58
N PHE A 27 -11.16 -16.85 24.02
CA PHE A 27 -10.04 -15.90 23.94
C PHE A 27 -9.43 -15.74 25.33
N LEU A 28 -8.17 -16.18 25.49
CA LEU A 28 -7.46 -16.21 26.76
C LEU A 28 -6.32 -15.20 26.74
N TYR A 29 -6.48 -14.13 27.49
CA TYR A 29 -5.43 -13.12 27.64
C TYR A 29 -4.28 -13.65 28.47
N ASP A 30 -3.07 -13.57 27.92
CA ASP A 30 -1.83 -13.90 28.61
C ASP A 30 -0.72 -12.89 28.22
N LYS A 31 -0.26 -12.12 29.20
CA LYS A 31 0.78 -11.09 29.02
C LYS A 31 2.17 -11.65 28.73
N GLN A 32 2.39 -12.96 28.93
CA GLN A 32 3.71 -13.60 28.74
C GLN A 32 3.99 -13.85 27.25
N TYR A 33 2.96 -13.83 26.40
CA TYR A 33 3.18 -13.92 24.97
C TYR A 33 3.98 -12.72 24.44
N ALA A 34 4.88 -12.99 23.50
CA ALA A 34 5.59 -11.94 22.78
C ALA A 34 4.62 -10.89 22.21
N LYS A 35 5.09 -9.67 22.02
CA LYS A 35 4.30 -8.62 21.38
C LYS A 35 3.73 -9.15 20.06
N GLU A 36 2.41 -9.07 19.91
CA GLU A 36 1.66 -9.55 18.74
C GLU A 36 1.69 -11.07 18.49
N GLY A 37 2.41 -11.87 19.30
CA GLY A 37 2.40 -13.33 19.20
C GLY A 37 1.13 -13.96 19.78
N TYR A 38 0.76 -15.13 19.24
CA TYR A 38 -0.42 -15.87 19.69
C TYR A 38 -0.24 -17.39 19.54
N GLU A 39 -1.13 -18.13 20.22
CA GLU A 39 -1.36 -19.55 20.03
C GLU A 39 -2.84 -19.76 19.68
N LEU A 40 -3.12 -20.47 18.60
CA LEU A 40 -4.47 -20.94 18.21
C LEU A 40 -4.47 -22.45 18.25
N GLU A 41 -5.28 -23.02 19.16
CA GLU A 41 -5.44 -24.45 19.33
C GLU A 41 -6.89 -24.84 19.01
N ILE A 42 -7.09 -25.72 18.05
CA ILE A 42 -8.38 -26.28 17.67
C ILE A 42 -8.43 -27.74 18.12
N LYS A 43 -9.39 -28.06 18.98
CA LYS A 43 -9.72 -29.40 19.51
C LYS A 43 -11.08 -29.84 18.97
N GLU A 44 -11.47 -31.09 19.24
CA GLU A 44 -12.77 -31.63 18.80
C GLU A 44 -13.96 -30.79 19.25
N ASP A 45 -13.92 -30.24 20.46
CA ASP A 45 -15.05 -29.56 21.09
C ASP A 45 -14.74 -28.11 21.51
N GLN A 46 -13.57 -27.59 21.21
CA GLN A 46 -13.15 -26.25 21.65
C GLN A 46 -12.09 -25.62 20.75
N ILE A 47 -12.19 -24.31 20.57
CA ILE A 47 -11.16 -23.48 19.94
C ILE A 47 -10.61 -22.51 20.99
N LEU A 48 -9.29 -22.50 21.18
CA LEU A 48 -8.60 -21.63 22.12
C LEU A 48 -7.68 -20.67 21.35
N VAL A 49 -7.85 -19.38 21.60
CA VAL A 49 -6.93 -18.34 21.12
C VAL A 49 -6.26 -17.73 22.34
N LYS A 50 -4.94 -17.87 22.46
CA LYS A 50 -4.14 -17.34 23.57
C LYS A 50 -3.18 -16.29 23.06
N GLY A 51 -2.97 -15.22 23.84
CA GLY A 51 -2.05 -14.15 23.48
C GLY A 51 -2.27 -12.89 24.32
N ASN A 52 -1.42 -11.89 24.14
CA ASN A 52 -1.74 -10.55 24.62
C ASN A 52 -2.84 -9.89 23.76
N SER A 53 -3.21 -8.63 24.02
CA SER A 53 -4.32 -7.98 23.32
C SER A 53 -4.19 -8.00 21.79
N ALA A 54 -3.00 -7.70 21.25
CA ALA A 54 -2.74 -7.73 19.82
C ALA A 54 -2.65 -9.18 19.30
N GLY A 55 -2.01 -10.07 20.05
CA GLY A 55 -1.93 -11.50 19.71
C GLY A 55 -3.31 -12.16 19.60
N LEU A 56 -4.24 -11.85 20.51
CA LEU A 56 -5.62 -12.32 20.43
C LEU A 56 -6.32 -11.83 19.17
N PHE A 57 -6.08 -10.58 18.76
CA PHE A 57 -6.61 -10.06 17.50
C PHE A 57 -6.07 -10.83 16.29
N TYR A 58 -4.75 -11.06 16.23
CA TYR A 58 -4.15 -11.77 15.09
C TYR A 58 -4.47 -13.26 15.07
N GLY A 59 -4.59 -13.90 16.24
CA GLY A 59 -5.14 -15.26 16.36
C GLY A 59 -6.57 -15.36 15.87
N MET A 60 -7.39 -14.35 16.15
CA MET A 60 -8.75 -14.22 15.61
C MET A 60 -8.74 -14.10 14.08
N GLN A 61 -7.84 -13.28 13.50
CA GLN A 61 -7.73 -13.16 12.04
C GLN A 61 -7.32 -14.50 11.39
N THR A 62 -6.41 -15.23 12.02
CA THR A 62 -6.05 -16.57 11.54
C THR A 62 -7.21 -17.53 11.60
N LEU A 63 -7.98 -17.54 12.69
CA LEU A 63 -9.18 -18.36 12.80
C LEU A 63 -10.19 -18.02 11.70
N LEU A 64 -10.43 -16.73 11.42
CA LEU A 64 -11.34 -16.30 10.36
C LEU A 64 -10.90 -16.80 8.98
N GLN A 65 -9.58 -16.81 8.69
CA GLN A 65 -9.04 -17.32 7.43
C GLN A 65 -9.12 -18.85 7.29
N LEU A 66 -9.28 -19.59 8.39
CA LEU A 66 -9.49 -21.05 8.38
C LEU A 66 -10.96 -21.43 8.13
N ILE A 67 -11.88 -20.49 8.30
CA ILE A 67 -13.31 -20.72 8.06
C ILE A 67 -13.56 -20.67 6.55
N PRO A 68 -14.12 -21.74 5.93
CA PRO A 68 -14.50 -21.71 4.53
C PRO A 68 -15.47 -20.55 4.24
N ALA A 69 -15.23 -19.81 3.18
CA ALA A 69 -16.10 -18.70 2.78
C ALA A 69 -17.43 -19.17 2.18
N THR A 70 -17.56 -20.43 1.79
CA THR A 70 -18.81 -21.03 1.30
C THR A 70 -19.76 -21.28 2.46
N ALA A 71 -21.01 -20.83 2.33
CA ALA A 71 -22.05 -21.09 3.33
C ALA A 71 -22.25 -22.60 3.51
N GLN A 72 -21.95 -23.11 4.71
CA GLN A 72 -22.19 -24.50 5.11
C GLN A 72 -22.95 -24.47 6.43
N GLU A 73 -23.93 -25.32 6.56
CA GLU A 73 -24.69 -25.47 7.83
C GLU A 73 -23.80 -25.91 8.98
N ASN A 74 -22.78 -26.73 8.68
CA ASN A 74 -21.80 -27.21 9.65
C ASN A 74 -20.37 -27.02 9.13
N ILE A 75 -19.59 -26.16 9.80
CA ILE A 75 -18.18 -25.94 9.51
C ILE A 75 -17.36 -26.87 10.38
N GLN A 76 -16.55 -27.72 9.76
CA GLN A 76 -15.57 -28.55 10.43
C GLN A 76 -14.15 -28.02 10.12
N ILE A 77 -13.42 -27.69 11.16
CA ILE A 77 -12.00 -27.34 11.07
C ILE A 77 -11.23 -28.48 11.76
N PRO A 78 -10.29 -29.15 11.10
CA PRO A 78 -9.55 -30.26 11.72
C PRO A 78 -8.77 -29.78 12.95
N PRO A 79 -8.52 -30.64 13.95
CA PRO A 79 -7.67 -30.31 15.08
C PRO A 79 -6.30 -29.87 14.62
N LEU A 80 -5.82 -28.74 15.16
CA LEU A 80 -4.52 -28.16 14.82
C LEU A 80 -4.02 -27.24 15.93
N LEU A 81 -2.71 -26.97 15.92
CA LEU A 81 -2.05 -26.01 16.80
C LEU A 81 -1.18 -25.08 15.97
N ILE A 82 -1.45 -23.78 16.05
CA ILE A 82 -0.66 -22.73 15.41
C ILE A 82 -0.04 -21.88 16.51
N ARG A 83 1.29 -21.70 16.46
CA ARG A 83 2.04 -20.72 17.23
C ARG A 83 2.71 -19.77 16.27
N ASP A 84 2.43 -18.48 16.39
CA ASP A 84 2.83 -17.53 15.38
C ASP A 84 3.12 -16.14 15.95
N LYS A 85 3.98 -15.39 15.28
CA LYS A 85 4.37 -14.01 15.62
C LYS A 85 4.87 -13.29 14.36
N PRO A 86 4.79 -11.96 14.30
CA PRO A 86 5.28 -11.23 13.13
C PRO A 86 6.81 -11.21 13.05
N LYS A 87 7.33 -11.24 11.82
CA LYS A 87 8.74 -11.02 11.48
C LYS A 87 9.15 -9.56 11.72
N PHE A 88 8.33 -8.61 11.26
CA PHE A 88 8.61 -7.19 11.36
C PHE A 88 7.63 -6.46 12.27
N GLU A 89 8.12 -5.46 13.01
CA GLU A 89 7.28 -4.59 13.85
C GLU A 89 6.39 -3.67 13.02
N TYR A 90 6.87 -3.17 11.89
CA TYR A 90 6.14 -2.29 10.97
C TYR A 90 5.70 -3.09 9.75
N ARG A 91 4.40 -3.19 9.56
CA ARG A 91 3.77 -3.86 8.42
C ARG A 91 2.72 -2.91 7.85
N GLY A 92 3.11 -2.16 6.82
CA GLY A 92 2.38 -0.98 6.41
C GLY A 92 1.71 -1.04 5.04
N ALA A 93 0.68 -0.20 4.92
CA ALA A 93 0.11 0.21 3.64
C ALA A 93 -0.13 1.73 3.66
N MET A 94 0.29 2.42 2.61
CA MET A 94 0.05 3.85 2.42
C MET A 94 -1.08 4.05 1.43
N LEU A 95 -1.96 5.03 1.70
CA LEU A 95 -2.97 5.49 0.75
C LEU A 95 -2.85 6.99 0.54
N ASP A 96 -2.69 7.38 -0.72
CA ASP A 96 -2.70 8.75 -1.18
C ASP A 96 -4.15 9.24 -1.36
N VAL A 97 -4.59 10.10 -0.46
CA VAL A 97 -5.89 10.76 -0.57
C VAL A 97 -5.78 12.20 -1.09
N GLY A 98 -4.54 12.69 -1.26
CA GLY A 98 -4.25 14.01 -1.83
C GLY A 98 -4.62 14.08 -3.31
N ARG A 99 -4.18 13.10 -4.12
CA ARG A 99 -4.51 13.04 -5.56
C ARG A 99 -5.97 12.68 -5.80
N TYR A 100 -6.54 11.79 -5.01
CA TYR A 100 -7.97 11.45 -5.09
C TYR A 100 -8.57 11.27 -3.69
N PHE A 101 -9.66 11.99 -3.42
CA PHE A 101 -10.35 11.91 -2.13
C PHE A 101 -11.22 10.65 -2.04
N TYR A 102 -11.07 9.89 -0.95
CA TYR A 102 -11.90 8.74 -0.62
C TYR A 102 -12.77 9.01 0.60
N SER A 103 -13.98 8.47 0.61
CA SER A 103 -14.92 8.65 1.70
C SER A 103 -14.39 8.09 3.04
N PRO A 104 -14.81 8.65 4.20
CA PRO A 104 -14.48 8.07 5.51
C PRO A 104 -14.88 6.60 5.64
N GLU A 105 -15.96 6.18 4.99
CA GLU A 105 -16.43 4.80 4.92
C GLU A 105 -15.44 3.91 4.19
N PHE A 106 -14.90 4.38 3.06
CA PHE A 106 -13.90 3.64 2.33
C PHE A 106 -12.56 3.56 3.07
N ILE A 107 -12.15 4.63 3.77
CA ILE A 107 -10.96 4.59 4.64
C ILE A 107 -11.11 3.50 5.71
N LYS A 108 -12.29 3.37 6.33
CA LYS A 108 -12.59 2.28 7.27
C LYS A 108 -12.50 0.90 6.59
N LYS A 109 -13.01 0.77 5.36
CA LYS A 109 -12.90 -0.46 4.55
C LYS A 109 -11.45 -0.80 4.22
N PHE A 110 -10.63 0.20 3.87
CA PHE A 110 -9.19 0.02 3.65
C PHE A 110 -8.48 -0.48 4.91
N ILE A 111 -8.82 0.07 6.08
CA ILE A 111 -8.31 -0.40 7.38
C ILE A 111 -8.74 -1.85 7.64
N ASP A 112 -9.97 -2.23 7.26
CA ASP A 112 -10.42 -3.63 7.35
C ASP A 112 -9.57 -4.55 6.45
N PHE A 113 -9.27 -4.16 5.22
CA PHE A 113 -8.43 -4.94 4.33
C PHE A 113 -7.04 -5.20 4.92
N ILE A 114 -6.35 -4.14 5.37
CA ILE A 114 -5.00 -4.29 5.89
C ILE A 114 -4.97 -5.09 7.20
N SER A 115 -5.93 -4.86 8.10
CA SER A 115 -6.00 -5.55 9.39
C SER A 115 -6.38 -7.03 9.27
N ALA A 116 -7.21 -7.41 8.30
CA ALA A 116 -7.58 -8.80 8.03
C ALA A 116 -6.36 -9.66 7.68
N TYR A 117 -5.36 -9.06 7.03
CA TYR A 117 -4.10 -9.72 6.67
C TYR A 117 -2.93 -9.32 7.58
N LYS A 118 -3.22 -8.89 8.81
CA LYS A 118 -2.25 -8.64 9.90
C LYS A 118 -1.26 -7.52 9.65
N LEU A 119 -1.53 -6.61 8.71
CA LEU A 119 -0.83 -5.33 8.65
C LEU A 119 -1.28 -4.46 9.83
N ASN A 120 -0.36 -3.69 10.41
CA ASN A 120 -0.59 -2.94 11.65
C ASN A 120 -0.39 -1.43 11.51
N THR A 121 -0.08 -0.96 10.31
CA THR A 121 0.20 0.47 10.09
C THR A 121 -0.49 0.95 8.83
N PHE A 122 -1.26 2.02 8.99
CA PHE A 122 -1.84 2.79 7.90
C PHE A 122 -1.08 4.11 7.78
N HIS A 123 -0.30 4.28 6.73
CA HIS A 123 0.33 5.55 6.39
C HIS A 123 -0.67 6.37 5.55
N TRP A 124 -1.20 7.44 6.13
CA TRP A 124 -2.23 8.27 5.51
C TRP A 124 -1.62 9.52 4.91
N HIS A 125 -1.45 9.53 3.59
CA HIS A 125 -0.90 10.67 2.84
C HIS A 125 -2.00 11.71 2.62
N LEU A 126 -2.04 12.72 3.51
CA LEU A 126 -3.18 13.64 3.66
C LEU A 126 -3.05 14.94 2.87
N THR A 127 -1.85 15.31 2.45
CA THR A 127 -1.62 16.60 1.80
C THR A 127 -0.66 16.48 0.62
N GLU A 128 -1.03 17.15 -0.48
CA GLU A 128 -0.34 17.08 -1.75
C GLU A 128 -0.63 18.33 -2.59
N ASP A 129 0.07 18.52 -3.72
CA ASP A 129 -0.18 19.59 -4.69
C ASP A 129 -1.64 19.59 -5.21
N ALA A 130 -2.21 18.39 -5.35
CA ALA A 130 -3.56 18.16 -5.89
C ALA A 130 -4.67 18.17 -4.82
N GLY A 131 -4.33 18.35 -3.54
CA GLY A 131 -5.35 18.47 -2.52
C GLY A 131 -4.84 18.44 -1.07
N TRP A 132 -5.44 19.26 -0.25
CA TRP A 132 -5.30 19.31 1.20
C TRP A 132 -6.50 18.62 1.87
N ARG A 133 -6.31 17.52 2.57
CA ARG A 133 -7.41 16.63 2.99
C ARG A 133 -7.69 16.61 4.50
N ILE A 134 -7.04 17.44 5.30
CA ILE A 134 -7.21 17.48 6.75
C ILE A 134 -7.72 18.84 7.23
N GLU A 135 -8.78 18.85 8.03
CA GLU A 135 -9.28 20.08 8.67
C GLU A 135 -8.28 20.60 9.71
N ILE A 136 -7.84 21.85 9.53
CA ILE A 136 -7.07 22.63 10.50
C ILE A 136 -7.93 23.81 10.93
N LYS A 137 -8.44 23.78 12.16
CA LYS A 137 -9.41 24.77 12.62
C LYS A 137 -8.85 26.17 12.68
N LYS A 138 -7.57 26.32 13.00
CA LYS A 138 -6.88 27.61 13.01
C LYS A 138 -6.76 28.20 11.60
N TYR A 139 -6.74 27.36 10.57
CA TYR A 139 -6.51 27.75 9.18
C TYR A 139 -7.57 27.15 8.24
N PRO A 140 -8.85 27.56 8.33
CA PRO A 140 -9.94 26.99 7.54
C PRO A 140 -9.75 27.16 6.02
N GLN A 141 -8.95 28.15 5.58
CA GLN A 141 -8.61 28.38 4.17
C GLN A 141 -7.94 27.15 3.53
N LEU A 142 -7.20 26.33 4.30
CA LEU A 142 -6.57 25.11 3.81
C LEU A 142 -7.59 24.14 3.20
N THR A 143 -8.75 23.97 3.82
CA THR A 143 -9.82 23.12 3.30
C THR A 143 -10.81 23.86 2.40
N GLN A 144 -11.02 25.15 2.62
CA GLN A 144 -11.90 25.94 1.76
C GLN A 144 -11.36 26.12 0.35
N LEU A 145 -10.04 26.29 0.20
CA LEU A 145 -9.36 26.52 -1.07
C LEU A 145 -8.54 25.31 -1.51
N GLY A 146 -7.70 24.77 -0.61
CA GLY A 146 -6.74 23.71 -0.93
C GLY A 146 -7.35 22.31 -1.12
N ALA A 147 -8.58 22.07 -0.70
CA ALA A 147 -9.22 20.77 -0.82
C ALA A 147 -9.95 20.55 -2.16
N TRP A 148 -10.01 21.55 -3.04
CA TRP A 148 -10.87 21.53 -4.22
C TRP A 148 -10.11 21.90 -5.49
N ARG A 149 -10.29 21.10 -6.57
CA ARG A 149 -9.79 21.40 -7.92
C ARG A 149 -10.91 21.32 -8.95
N ARG A 150 -10.74 21.98 -10.10
CA ARG A 150 -11.78 22.13 -11.13
C ARG A 150 -11.91 20.92 -12.03
N GLY A 151 -10.85 20.13 -12.18
CA GLY A 151 -10.79 18.96 -13.01
C GLY A 151 -9.66 18.04 -12.60
N THR A 152 -9.61 16.85 -13.18
CA THR A 152 -8.57 15.85 -12.93
C THR A 152 -8.04 15.30 -14.24
N LYS A 153 -6.72 15.21 -14.37
CA LYS A 153 -6.07 14.51 -15.49
C LYS A 153 -6.32 13.01 -15.38
N ILE A 154 -7.05 12.45 -16.36
CA ILE A 154 -7.50 11.05 -16.33
C ILE A 154 -6.65 10.10 -17.18
N HIS A 155 -5.83 10.65 -18.11
CA HIS A 155 -4.92 9.89 -18.96
C HIS A 155 -3.56 10.59 -19.04
N ARG A 156 -2.54 9.88 -19.53
CA ARG A 156 -1.18 10.43 -19.70
C ARG A 156 -1.06 11.43 -20.85
N ASN A 157 -1.99 11.41 -21.81
CA ASN A 157 -1.97 12.31 -22.94
C ASN A 157 -2.23 13.75 -22.51
N PRO A 158 -1.58 14.74 -23.13
CA PRO A 158 -1.88 16.15 -22.87
C PRO A 158 -3.36 16.48 -23.12
N GLY A 159 -3.94 17.30 -22.25
CA GLY A 159 -5.32 17.77 -22.40
C GLY A 159 -6.42 16.76 -22.04
N SER A 160 -6.07 15.58 -21.50
CA SER A 160 -7.07 14.58 -21.09
C SER A 160 -7.57 14.82 -19.67
N PHE A 161 -8.42 15.83 -19.49
CA PHE A 161 -9.06 16.17 -18.23
C PHE A 161 -10.53 15.77 -18.23
N ASP A 162 -11.06 15.38 -17.07
CA ASP A 162 -12.49 15.08 -16.90
C ASP A 162 -13.36 16.34 -16.81
N ASN A 163 -12.76 17.50 -16.51
CA ASN A 163 -13.42 18.77 -16.26
C ASN A 163 -14.54 18.70 -15.18
N LEU A 164 -14.41 17.73 -14.27
CA LEU A 164 -15.33 17.55 -13.16
C LEU A 164 -14.67 18.05 -11.87
N PRO A 165 -15.34 18.91 -11.12
CA PRO A 165 -14.83 19.32 -9.80
C PRO A 165 -14.57 18.11 -8.93
N ASN A 166 -13.37 18.04 -8.35
CA ASN A 166 -12.96 16.97 -7.44
C ASN A 166 -12.44 17.58 -6.15
N GLY A 167 -12.79 16.97 -5.02
CA GLY A 167 -12.31 17.45 -3.74
C GLY A 167 -13.02 16.78 -2.58
N GLY A 168 -12.67 17.25 -1.40
CA GLY A 168 -13.13 16.75 -0.12
C GLY A 168 -12.02 16.84 0.92
N TYR A 169 -12.39 16.75 2.16
CA TYR A 169 -11.47 16.71 3.29
C TYR A 169 -12.12 15.96 4.44
N TYR A 170 -11.32 15.54 5.39
CA TYR A 170 -11.77 14.89 6.62
C TYR A 170 -11.85 15.94 7.72
N THR A 171 -13.00 16.04 8.36
CA THR A 171 -13.18 16.85 9.57
C THR A 171 -12.39 16.22 10.73
N GLN A 172 -12.01 17.00 11.71
CA GLN A 172 -11.33 16.48 12.92
C GLN A 172 -12.18 15.43 13.65
N LYS A 173 -13.51 15.53 13.56
CA LYS A 173 -14.43 14.53 14.11
C LYS A 173 -14.29 13.20 13.37
N GLU A 174 -14.36 13.21 12.04
CA GLU A 174 -14.19 11.99 11.21
C GLU A 174 -12.82 11.36 11.41
N ILE A 175 -11.75 12.17 11.50
CA ILE A 175 -10.39 11.68 11.78
C ILE A 175 -10.35 10.93 13.13
N LYS A 176 -10.91 11.52 14.19
CA LYS A 176 -10.97 10.87 15.52
C LYS A 176 -11.75 9.55 15.48
N GLU A 177 -12.86 9.51 14.73
CA GLU A 177 -13.63 8.28 14.52
C GLU A 177 -12.83 7.21 13.77
N ILE A 178 -12.10 7.59 12.70
CA ILE A 178 -11.26 6.70 11.92
C ILE A 178 -10.08 6.19 12.77
N VAL A 179 -9.43 7.05 13.55
CA VAL A 179 -8.34 6.68 14.46
C VAL A 179 -8.81 5.67 15.51
N ALA A 180 -9.98 5.91 16.11
CA ALA A 180 -10.58 4.97 17.07
C ALA A 180 -10.96 3.63 16.40
N TYR A 181 -11.47 3.67 15.17
CA TYR A 181 -11.81 2.48 14.38
C TYR A 181 -10.56 1.64 14.07
N ALA A 182 -9.46 2.28 13.68
CA ALA A 182 -8.18 1.64 13.41
C ALA A 182 -7.58 1.01 14.68
N ALA A 183 -7.62 1.72 15.81
CA ALA A 183 -7.12 1.23 17.09
C ALA A 183 -7.80 -0.07 17.54
N LEU A 184 -9.11 -0.22 17.31
CA LEU A 184 -9.84 -1.46 17.59
C LEU A 184 -9.39 -2.64 16.71
N ARG A 185 -8.63 -2.38 15.64
CA ARG A 185 -8.07 -3.36 14.70
C ARG A 185 -6.57 -3.53 14.81
N ASN A 186 -5.98 -3.00 15.88
CA ASN A 186 -4.53 -2.95 16.07
C ASN A 186 -3.78 -2.28 14.90
N VAL A 187 -4.40 -1.31 14.24
CA VAL A 187 -3.79 -0.49 13.19
C VAL A 187 -3.47 0.88 13.76
N THR A 188 -2.20 1.26 13.69
CA THR A 188 -1.73 2.61 13.98
C THR A 188 -1.78 3.46 12.72
N ILE A 189 -2.38 4.65 12.79
CA ILE A 189 -2.36 5.58 11.67
C ILE A 189 -1.18 6.54 11.83
N ILE A 190 -0.31 6.58 10.81
CA ILE A 190 0.76 7.57 10.68
C ILE A 190 0.30 8.62 9.67
N PRO A 191 0.02 9.86 10.10
CA PRO A 191 -0.33 10.92 9.17
C PRO A 191 0.91 11.43 8.45
N GLU A 192 0.78 11.73 7.15
CA GLU A 192 1.76 12.49 6.41
C GLU A 192 1.21 13.88 6.07
N ILE A 193 1.99 14.89 6.44
CA ILE A 193 1.85 16.27 6.00
C ILE A 193 3.08 16.59 5.18
N ASN A 194 2.96 16.47 3.86
CA ASN A 194 4.12 16.60 2.97
C ASN A 194 4.64 18.03 2.92
N MET A 195 5.95 18.19 3.10
CA MET A 195 6.65 19.47 3.13
C MET A 195 8.17 19.30 2.93
N PRO A 196 8.92 20.26 2.41
CA PRO A 196 8.47 21.56 1.89
C PRO A 196 8.09 21.55 0.40
N GLY A 197 8.23 20.41 -0.30
CA GLY A 197 7.69 20.12 -1.62
C GLY A 197 6.23 19.65 -1.55
N HIS A 198 5.59 19.42 -2.69
CA HIS A 198 4.21 18.95 -2.80
C HIS A 198 3.20 19.77 -1.98
N THR A 199 3.35 21.09 -2.01
CA THR A 199 2.61 22.00 -1.12
C THR A 199 1.75 23.02 -1.86
N LEU A 200 1.49 22.81 -3.16
CA LEU A 200 0.75 23.78 -3.97
C LEU A 200 -0.68 24.02 -3.44
N ALA A 201 -1.33 22.98 -2.89
CA ALA A 201 -2.63 23.14 -2.25
C ALA A 201 -2.56 24.06 -1.00
N LEU A 202 -1.49 23.96 -0.21
CA LEU A 202 -1.24 24.89 0.92
C LEU A 202 -0.94 26.30 0.38
N LEU A 203 -0.11 26.42 -0.65
CA LEU A 203 0.26 27.71 -1.24
C LEU A 203 -0.92 28.37 -1.94
N THR A 204 -1.91 27.64 -2.40
CA THR A 204 -3.19 28.19 -2.88
C THR A 204 -3.92 28.96 -1.77
N ALA A 205 -3.85 28.49 -0.53
CA ALA A 205 -4.44 29.16 0.63
C ALA A 205 -3.55 30.28 1.21
N PHE A 206 -2.23 30.14 1.10
CA PHE A 206 -1.23 31.06 1.67
C PHE A 206 -0.12 31.37 0.67
N PRO A 207 -0.40 32.10 -0.42
CA PRO A 207 0.57 32.35 -1.50
C PRO A 207 1.80 33.12 -1.03
N GLU A 208 1.69 33.92 0.01
CA GLU A 208 2.80 34.69 0.61
C GLU A 208 3.87 33.80 1.29
N LEU A 209 3.59 32.51 1.49
CA LEU A 209 4.55 31.53 2.00
C LEU A 209 5.39 30.88 0.91
N SER A 210 5.15 31.20 -0.35
CA SER A 210 5.98 30.84 -1.47
C SER A 210 7.11 31.86 -1.70
N CYS A 211 8.05 31.55 -2.59
CA CYS A 211 9.08 32.50 -3.02
C CYS A 211 8.57 33.56 -3.99
N THR A 212 7.47 33.30 -4.70
CA THR A 212 6.93 34.14 -5.79
C THR A 212 5.69 34.92 -5.39
N GLY A 213 4.97 34.53 -4.34
CA GLY A 213 3.75 35.20 -3.87
C GLY A 213 2.47 34.83 -4.65
N GLY A 214 2.53 33.89 -5.57
CA GLY A 214 1.39 33.40 -6.36
C GLY A 214 0.89 34.37 -7.45
N PRO A 215 -0.38 34.29 -7.87
CA PRO A 215 -1.43 33.38 -7.35
C PRO A 215 -1.20 31.90 -7.73
N PHE A 216 -1.74 30.97 -6.91
CA PHE A 216 -1.67 29.54 -7.16
C PHE A 216 -3.07 28.93 -7.24
N HIS A 217 -3.15 27.74 -7.85
CA HIS A 217 -4.34 26.91 -7.92
C HIS A 217 -3.97 25.47 -7.54
N VAL A 218 -4.92 24.76 -6.95
CA VAL A 218 -4.77 23.35 -6.66
C VAL A 218 -4.53 22.60 -7.97
N LEU A 219 -3.52 21.72 -7.98
CA LEU A 219 -3.04 21.06 -9.19
C LEU A 219 -4.12 20.11 -9.77
N GLU A 220 -4.33 20.18 -11.08
CA GLU A 220 -5.26 19.34 -11.83
C GLU A 220 -4.55 18.20 -12.59
N GLU A 221 -3.22 18.26 -12.67
CA GLU A 221 -2.36 17.27 -13.32
C GLU A 221 -1.27 16.74 -12.36
N TRP A 222 -0.37 15.92 -12.86
CA TRP A 222 0.61 15.22 -12.05
C TRP A 222 2.04 15.65 -12.40
N GLY A 223 2.92 15.62 -11.40
CA GLY A 223 4.33 15.91 -11.54
C GLY A 223 4.86 16.88 -10.50
N VAL A 224 6.18 16.98 -10.42
CA VAL A 224 6.91 17.82 -9.48
C VAL A 224 6.74 19.30 -9.83
N GLN A 225 6.28 20.10 -8.86
CA GLN A 225 6.04 21.52 -9.04
C GLN A 225 7.23 22.36 -8.54
N LYS A 226 7.58 23.42 -9.31
CA LYS A 226 8.70 24.30 -8.95
C LYS A 226 8.40 25.20 -7.75
N ASP A 227 7.12 25.49 -7.52
CA ASP A 227 6.69 26.35 -6.43
C ASP A 227 6.51 25.52 -5.16
N VAL A 228 7.42 25.72 -4.22
CA VAL A 228 7.52 25.04 -2.93
C VAL A 228 7.52 26.09 -1.82
N MET A 229 7.48 25.66 -0.57
CA MET A 229 7.55 26.55 0.59
C MET A 229 8.83 27.40 0.56
N CYS A 230 8.70 28.68 0.89
CA CYS A 230 9.82 29.62 1.00
C CYS A 230 10.52 29.46 2.35
N ILE A 231 11.62 28.72 2.38
CA ILE A 231 12.35 28.36 3.61
C ILE A 231 12.92 29.58 4.34
N GLY A 232 13.23 30.65 3.59
CA GLY A 232 13.69 31.91 4.16
C GLY A 232 12.58 32.78 4.78
N ASN A 233 11.32 32.34 4.75
CA ASN A 233 10.21 33.07 5.32
C ASN A 233 9.88 32.57 6.74
N GLU A 234 10.25 33.33 7.78
CA GLU A 234 10.01 32.93 9.18
C GLU A 234 8.51 32.71 9.53
N LYS A 235 7.57 33.36 8.83
CA LYS A 235 6.13 33.14 9.04
C LYS A 235 5.71 31.69 8.71
N LEU A 236 6.44 31.03 7.79
CA LEU A 236 6.19 29.64 7.43
C LEU A 236 6.24 28.71 8.64
N TYR A 237 7.24 28.87 9.48
CA TYR A 237 7.46 27.98 10.61
C TYR A 237 6.34 28.05 11.64
N GLY A 238 5.85 29.26 11.94
CA GLY A 238 4.69 29.43 12.82
C GLY A 238 3.44 28.73 12.31
N LEU A 239 3.15 28.84 10.99
CA LEU A 239 2.03 28.13 10.37
C LEU A 239 2.21 26.61 10.41
N VAL A 240 3.39 26.12 10.07
CA VAL A 240 3.68 24.65 10.08
C VAL A 240 3.59 24.10 11.50
N GLU A 241 4.15 24.79 12.50
CA GLU A 241 4.08 24.37 13.91
C GLU A 241 2.64 24.35 14.44
N ASP A 242 1.79 25.30 14.04
CA ASP A 242 0.38 25.32 14.37
C ASP A 242 -0.37 24.15 13.72
N ILE A 243 -0.16 23.89 12.42
CA ILE A 243 -0.73 22.75 11.71
C ILE A 243 -0.34 21.45 12.40
N LEU A 244 0.96 21.24 12.62
CA LEU A 244 1.45 20.04 13.28
C LEU A 244 0.90 19.90 14.70
N SER A 245 0.69 20.99 15.44
CA SER A 245 0.10 20.94 16.78
C SER A 245 -1.31 20.34 16.75
N GLU A 246 -2.17 20.77 15.82
CA GLU A 246 -3.51 20.19 15.66
C GLU A 246 -3.44 18.72 15.18
N VAL A 247 -2.54 18.39 14.27
CA VAL A 247 -2.30 17.01 13.81
C VAL A 247 -1.91 16.09 14.98
N LEU A 248 -1.03 16.57 15.88
CA LEU A 248 -0.59 15.81 17.06
C LEU A 248 -1.71 15.51 18.06
N GLU A 249 -2.74 16.36 18.14
CA GLU A 249 -3.93 16.13 18.95
C GLU A 249 -4.87 15.07 18.35
N LEU A 250 -4.87 14.94 17.04
CA LEU A 250 -5.74 14.01 16.30
C LEU A 250 -5.16 12.59 16.24
N PHE A 251 -3.83 12.48 16.12
CA PHE A 251 -3.15 11.21 15.90
C PHE A 251 -2.27 10.81 17.09
N PRO A 252 -2.60 9.69 17.78
CA PRO A 252 -1.81 9.21 18.92
C PRO A 252 -0.46 8.58 18.52
N SER A 253 -0.21 8.39 17.22
CA SER A 253 1.03 7.82 16.70
C SER A 253 2.27 8.54 17.24
N LYS A 254 3.29 7.78 17.62
CA LYS A 254 4.59 8.33 17.99
C LYS A 254 5.41 8.81 16.79
N ILE A 255 4.96 8.50 15.58
CA ILE A 255 5.62 8.82 14.33
C ILE A 255 4.72 9.79 13.54
N ILE A 256 5.33 10.85 13.02
CA ILE A 256 4.73 11.78 12.07
C ILE A 256 5.59 11.77 10.81
N HIS A 257 4.97 11.56 9.66
CA HIS A 257 5.65 11.63 8.38
C HIS A 257 5.54 13.05 7.81
N ILE A 258 6.68 13.59 7.37
CA ILE A 258 6.75 14.98 6.85
C ILE A 258 6.95 15.05 5.33
N GLY A 259 6.96 13.91 4.63
CA GLY A 259 7.34 13.86 3.22
C GLY A 259 8.83 14.11 3.02
N GLY A 260 9.18 15.21 2.37
CA GLY A 260 10.55 15.64 2.12
C GLY A 260 11.12 15.17 0.79
N ASP A 261 10.28 14.55 -0.04
CA ASP A 261 10.59 14.06 -1.38
C ASP A 261 10.50 15.16 -2.44
N GLU A 262 11.25 14.96 -3.51
CA GLU A 262 11.15 15.71 -4.78
C GLU A 262 11.10 17.24 -4.65
N VAL A 263 11.98 17.82 -3.83
CA VAL A 263 11.99 19.27 -3.53
C VAL A 263 12.85 20.03 -4.53
N PRO A 264 12.27 20.80 -5.48
CA PRO A 264 13.04 21.63 -6.40
C PRO A 264 13.60 22.88 -5.71
N VAL A 265 14.80 23.27 -6.11
CA VAL A 265 15.52 24.41 -5.52
C VAL A 265 15.48 25.69 -6.38
N GLU A 266 14.87 25.64 -7.57
CA GLU A 266 14.89 26.72 -8.55
C GLU A 266 14.37 28.04 -8.00
N ARG A 267 13.27 27.99 -7.23
CA ARG A 267 12.70 29.20 -6.62
C ARG A 267 13.59 29.75 -5.51
N TRP A 268 14.25 28.87 -4.74
CA TRP A 268 15.15 29.28 -3.66
C TRP A 268 16.38 30.00 -4.15
N LYS A 269 16.93 29.65 -5.34
CA LYS A 269 18.06 30.30 -5.98
C LYS A 269 17.82 31.78 -6.27
N GLN A 270 16.57 32.12 -6.58
CA GLN A 270 16.17 33.49 -6.98
C GLN A 270 15.52 34.28 -5.84
N CYS A 271 15.21 33.62 -4.72
CA CYS A 271 14.49 34.23 -3.60
C CYS A 271 15.44 34.95 -2.64
N ALA A 272 15.30 36.25 -2.50
CA ALA A 272 16.15 37.05 -1.60
C ALA A 272 16.10 36.56 -0.13
N LYS A 273 14.90 36.11 0.35
CA LYS A 273 14.75 35.56 1.71
C LYS A 273 15.52 34.25 1.88
N CYS A 274 15.41 33.34 0.92
CA CYS A 274 16.15 32.07 0.94
C CYS A 274 17.66 32.28 0.85
N GLN A 275 18.11 33.16 -0.03
CA GLN A 275 19.54 33.52 -0.17
C GLN A 275 20.09 34.21 1.08
N SER A 276 19.29 35.06 1.74
CA SER A 276 19.67 35.66 3.03
C SER A 276 19.82 34.59 4.13
N LEU A 277 18.90 33.65 4.21
CA LEU A 277 18.99 32.53 5.16
C LEU A 277 20.22 31.65 4.87
N LEU A 278 20.46 31.33 3.59
CA LEU A 278 21.61 30.53 3.17
C LEU A 278 22.92 31.16 3.68
N LYS A 279 23.09 32.49 3.47
CA LYS A 279 24.25 33.23 3.97
C LYS A 279 24.33 33.27 5.50
N LYS A 280 23.21 33.52 6.17
CA LYS A 280 23.11 33.62 7.64
C LYS A 280 23.53 32.31 8.31
N GLU A 281 23.10 31.18 7.78
CA GLU A 281 23.37 29.85 8.33
C GLU A 281 24.69 29.23 7.82
N GLY A 282 25.48 29.98 6.98
CA GLY A 282 26.75 29.51 6.42
C GLY A 282 26.60 28.32 5.47
N LEU A 283 25.41 28.17 4.84
CA LEU A 283 25.13 27.13 3.86
C LEU A 283 25.72 27.50 2.49
N THR A 284 26.09 26.50 1.71
CA THR A 284 26.80 26.70 0.43
C THR A 284 25.95 26.36 -0.78
N ARG A 285 24.92 25.52 -0.61
CA ARG A 285 24.04 25.04 -1.68
C ARG A 285 22.59 25.11 -1.25
N GLU A 286 21.69 25.38 -2.18
CA GLU A 286 20.25 25.54 -1.91
C GLU A 286 19.59 24.26 -1.35
N HIS A 287 20.07 23.07 -1.71
CA HIS A 287 19.59 21.82 -1.10
C HIS A 287 19.83 21.77 0.41
N GLU A 288 20.82 22.50 0.93
CA GLU A 288 21.07 22.56 2.38
C GLU A 288 19.99 23.35 3.12
N LEU A 289 19.21 24.19 2.42
CA LEU A 289 18.03 24.86 2.97
C LEU A 289 16.92 23.84 3.30
N GLN A 290 16.74 22.80 2.49
CA GLN A 290 15.85 21.70 2.85
C GLN A 290 16.32 21.04 4.14
N GLY A 291 17.62 20.77 4.28
CA GLY A 291 18.20 20.24 5.50
C GLY A 291 17.94 21.14 6.72
N TYR A 292 18.08 22.46 6.57
CA TYR A 292 17.75 23.42 7.63
C TYR A 292 16.27 23.28 8.04
N PHE A 293 15.35 23.25 7.09
CA PHE A 293 13.92 23.10 7.33
C PHE A 293 13.61 21.78 8.04
N VAL A 294 14.07 20.66 7.49
CA VAL A 294 13.80 19.31 8.03
C VAL A 294 14.31 19.19 9.47
N ARG A 295 15.51 19.68 9.77
CA ARG A 295 16.06 19.66 11.13
C ARG A 295 15.26 20.55 12.10
N ARG A 296 14.73 21.70 11.64
CA ARG A 296 13.92 22.60 12.47
C ARG A 296 12.58 21.94 12.82
N ILE A 297 11.90 21.35 11.84
CA ILE A 297 10.65 20.61 12.05
C ILE A 297 10.89 19.36 12.91
N GLY A 298 11.99 18.65 12.68
CA GLY A 298 12.38 17.50 13.51
C GLY A 298 12.57 17.87 14.99
N LYS A 299 13.21 19.01 15.27
CA LYS A 299 13.34 19.55 16.65
C LYS A 299 11.96 19.87 17.27
N PHE A 300 11.06 20.48 16.50
CA PHE A 300 9.71 20.74 16.96
C PHE A 300 8.98 19.44 17.33
N LEU A 301 8.97 18.45 16.43
CA LEU A 301 8.34 17.15 16.70
C LEU A 301 8.95 16.43 17.90
N ALA A 302 10.27 16.45 18.03
CA ALA A 302 10.97 15.88 19.19
C ALA A 302 10.56 16.57 20.50
N SER A 303 10.39 17.90 20.52
CA SER A 303 9.90 18.64 21.69
C SER A 303 8.49 18.23 22.12
N LYS A 304 7.71 17.66 21.19
CA LYS A 304 6.37 17.11 21.42
C LYS A 304 6.38 15.59 21.65
N ASN A 305 7.55 14.98 21.91
CA ASN A 305 7.74 13.53 22.06
C ASN A 305 7.24 12.71 20.86
N ARG A 306 7.45 13.23 19.64
CA ARG A 306 7.18 12.53 18.37
C ARG A 306 8.47 12.30 17.60
N ARG A 307 8.55 11.16 16.92
CA ARG A 307 9.62 10.85 15.97
C ARG A 307 9.21 11.32 14.58
N MET A 308 10.15 11.92 13.89
CA MET A 308 9.97 12.28 12.49
C MET A 308 10.26 11.07 11.61
N MET A 309 9.45 10.88 10.56
CA MET A 309 9.71 10.01 9.42
C MET A 309 9.69 10.86 8.15
N GLY A 310 10.49 10.52 7.16
CA GLY A 310 10.46 11.14 5.84
C GLY A 310 10.98 10.18 4.77
N TRP A 311 10.70 10.53 3.51
CA TRP A 311 11.23 9.82 2.36
C TRP A 311 12.76 9.88 2.33
N ASP A 312 13.41 9.01 1.58
CA ASP A 312 14.87 8.81 1.70
C ASP A 312 15.74 10.03 1.32
N GLU A 313 15.17 11.07 0.70
CA GLU A 313 15.82 12.36 0.51
C GLU A 313 16.20 13.06 1.82
N VAL A 314 15.44 12.83 2.90
CA VAL A 314 15.78 13.46 4.19
C VAL A 314 17.10 12.94 4.78
N LEU A 315 17.59 11.79 4.33
CA LEU A 315 18.93 11.32 4.69
C LEU A 315 20.03 12.28 4.21
N GLU A 316 19.82 12.97 3.09
CA GLU A 316 20.73 13.95 2.53
C GLU A 316 20.74 15.28 3.33
N CYS A 317 19.75 15.46 4.22
CA CYS A 317 19.58 16.63 5.07
C CYS A 317 20.41 16.61 6.36
N ASN A 318 21.31 15.64 6.54
CA ASN A 318 22.13 15.47 7.73
C ASN A 318 21.27 15.43 9.03
N VAL A 319 20.29 14.56 9.03
CA VAL A 319 19.37 14.36 10.17
C VAL A 319 19.96 13.43 11.23
N GLY A 320 19.44 13.53 12.47
CA GLY A 320 19.83 12.65 13.57
C GLY A 320 19.31 11.20 13.40
N LYS A 321 19.93 10.25 14.06
CA LYS A 321 19.57 8.81 13.99
C LYS A 321 18.19 8.48 14.56
N ASP A 322 17.57 9.40 15.26
CA ASP A 322 16.18 9.33 15.73
C ASP A 322 15.15 9.46 14.61
N VAL A 323 15.55 10.02 13.47
CA VAL A 323 14.71 10.15 12.26
C VAL A 323 14.61 8.80 11.56
N ILE A 324 13.40 8.41 11.19
CA ILE A 324 13.12 7.20 10.42
C ILE A 324 13.17 7.53 8.94
N ILE A 325 13.90 6.73 8.18
CA ILE A 325 14.06 6.90 6.73
C ILE A 325 13.17 5.91 6.01
N GLN A 326 12.27 6.39 5.16
CA GLN A 326 11.48 5.56 4.27
C GLN A 326 12.12 5.49 2.90
N SER A 327 12.66 4.31 2.55
CA SER A 327 13.35 4.09 1.27
C SER A 327 12.33 3.82 0.16
N TRP A 328 12.31 4.69 -0.87
CA TRP A 328 11.40 4.57 -2.01
C TRP A 328 12.11 4.59 -3.37
N ARG A 329 13.19 5.36 -3.54
CA ARG A 329 13.98 5.48 -4.80
C ARG A 329 14.80 4.21 -5.09
N GLY A 330 14.21 3.02 -4.92
CA GLY A 330 14.87 1.75 -4.88
C GLY A 330 15.31 1.37 -3.46
N GLU A 331 16.27 0.45 -3.33
CA GLU A 331 16.72 -0.07 -2.03
C GLU A 331 17.94 0.67 -1.46
N GLN A 332 18.68 1.41 -2.30
CA GLN A 332 19.99 1.98 -1.94
C GLN A 332 19.89 3.03 -0.81
N GLY A 333 18.85 3.85 -0.81
CA GLY A 333 18.59 4.81 0.28
C GLY A 333 18.47 4.11 1.62
N GLY A 334 17.68 3.04 1.67
CA GLY A 334 17.45 2.24 2.86
C GLY A 334 18.69 1.46 3.32
N ILE A 335 19.41 0.85 2.40
CA ILE A 335 20.68 0.15 2.68
C ILE A 335 21.68 1.13 3.32
N LYS A 336 21.87 2.30 2.72
CA LYS A 336 22.75 3.35 3.24
C LYS A 336 22.32 3.82 4.62
N ALA A 337 21.02 4.12 4.80
CA ALA A 337 20.47 4.59 6.08
C ALA A 337 20.64 3.54 7.19
N ALA A 338 20.33 2.27 6.92
CA ALA A 338 20.50 1.18 7.88
C ALA A 338 21.96 1.04 8.30
N ASN A 339 22.91 1.00 7.35
CA ASN A 339 24.34 0.90 7.64
C ASN A 339 24.90 2.16 8.37
N MET A 340 24.19 3.29 8.33
CA MET A 340 24.47 4.47 9.14
C MET A 340 23.81 4.40 10.53
N GLY A 341 22.99 3.40 10.82
CA GLY A 341 22.28 3.20 12.09
C GLY A 341 20.98 3.99 12.24
N HIS A 342 20.37 4.41 11.13
CA HIS A 342 18.99 4.91 11.12
C HIS A 342 17.99 3.76 11.08
N HIS A 343 16.84 3.92 11.74
CA HIS A 343 15.71 3.05 11.50
C HIS A 343 15.17 3.29 10.08
N VAL A 344 14.83 2.19 9.40
CA VAL A 344 14.44 2.23 7.98
C VAL A 344 13.13 1.49 7.78
N LEU A 345 12.25 2.10 7.00
CA LEU A 345 11.09 1.45 6.41
C LEU A 345 11.35 1.22 4.92
N MET A 346 11.24 -0.03 4.47
CA MET A 346 11.48 -0.39 3.08
C MET A 346 10.17 -0.33 2.28
N SER A 347 10.15 0.51 1.26
CA SER A 347 9.02 0.63 0.31
C SER A 347 9.49 0.94 -1.12
N PRO A 348 10.47 0.16 -1.67
CA PRO A 348 11.11 0.51 -2.93
C PRO A 348 10.13 0.48 -4.11
N THR A 349 10.22 1.50 -4.98
CA THR A 349 9.40 1.66 -6.18
C THR A 349 9.33 0.41 -7.04
N SER A 350 10.43 -0.34 -7.13
CA SER A 350 10.52 -1.54 -7.96
C SER A 350 9.68 -2.72 -7.47
N PHE A 351 9.22 -2.73 -6.19
CA PHE A 351 8.49 -3.86 -5.59
C PHE A 351 7.20 -3.43 -4.89
N MET A 352 7.15 -2.25 -4.27
CA MET A 352 6.13 -1.86 -3.30
C MET A 352 5.22 -0.72 -3.76
N TYR A 353 5.32 -0.25 -5.00
CA TYR A 353 4.46 0.78 -5.56
C TYR A 353 3.30 0.14 -6.33
N PHE A 354 2.15 0.06 -5.68
CA PHE A 354 0.99 -0.69 -6.20
C PHE A 354 0.09 0.13 -7.13
N ASP A 355 0.51 1.31 -7.53
CA ASP A 355 0.00 2.13 -8.61
C ASP A 355 0.57 1.74 -9.99
N TYR A 356 1.63 0.92 -10.03
CA TYR A 356 2.16 0.32 -11.25
C TYR A 356 1.28 -0.85 -11.73
N TYR A 357 1.37 -1.15 -13.02
CA TYR A 357 0.67 -2.28 -13.64
C TYR A 357 1.01 -3.61 -12.96
N GLN A 358 0.01 -4.46 -12.85
CA GLN A 358 0.19 -5.83 -12.35
C GLN A 358 0.53 -6.83 -13.46
N GLY A 359 0.15 -6.50 -14.70
CA GLY A 359 0.36 -7.32 -15.90
C GLY A 359 0.63 -6.48 -17.13
N ASN A 360 0.22 -6.96 -18.29
CA ASN A 360 0.45 -6.28 -19.57
C ASN A 360 -0.28 -4.92 -19.63
N PRO A 361 0.42 -3.79 -19.82
CA PRO A 361 -0.20 -2.46 -19.91
C PRO A 361 -1.28 -2.31 -20.99
N ALA A 362 -1.20 -3.13 -22.05
CA ALA A 362 -2.20 -3.09 -23.13
C ALA A 362 -3.58 -3.64 -22.72
N THR A 363 -3.64 -4.42 -21.64
CA THR A 363 -4.88 -5.07 -21.17
C THR A 363 -5.29 -4.64 -19.76
N GLU A 364 -4.35 -4.04 -19.01
CA GLU A 364 -4.59 -3.56 -17.64
C GLU A 364 -5.26 -2.17 -17.61
N PRO A 365 -6.02 -1.85 -16.57
CA PRO A 365 -6.40 -0.47 -16.28
C PRO A 365 -5.16 0.41 -16.14
N ILE A 366 -5.25 1.68 -16.59
CA ILE A 366 -4.11 2.60 -16.60
C ILE A 366 -3.38 2.66 -15.25
N GLY A 367 -2.08 2.42 -15.24
CA GLY A 367 -1.18 2.58 -14.11
C GLY A 367 -0.29 3.81 -14.27
N ILE A 368 0.58 4.10 -13.30
CA ILE A 368 1.41 5.31 -13.30
C ILE A 368 2.46 5.32 -14.42
N SER A 369 3.02 4.17 -14.80
CA SER A 369 4.08 4.08 -15.80
C SER A 369 4.13 2.72 -16.47
N ASP A 370 4.40 2.68 -17.78
CA ASP A 370 4.64 1.46 -18.56
C ASP A 370 6.05 0.90 -18.36
N ARG A 371 6.93 1.67 -17.73
CA ARG A 371 8.36 1.34 -17.58
C ARG A 371 8.61 0.26 -16.54
N CYS A 372 7.66 0.02 -15.65
CA CYS A 372 7.78 -0.98 -14.61
C CYS A 372 6.45 -1.72 -14.42
N ILE A 373 6.52 -3.04 -14.44
CA ILE A 373 5.40 -3.92 -14.09
C ILE A 373 5.73 -4.59 -12.76
N ILE A 374 4.77 -4.57 -11.83
CA ILE A 374 4.91 -5.15 -10.51
C ILE A 374 3.86 -6.25 -10.33
N PRO A 375 4.08 -7.44 -10.91
CA PRO A 375 3.19 -8.57 -10.74
C PRO A 375 3.28 -9.15 -9.33
N LEU A 376 2.29 -9.96 -8.96
CA LEU A 376 2.20 -10.61 -7.65
C LEU A 376 3.48 -11.35 -7.26
N GLU A 377 4.08 -12.09 -8.19
CA GLU A 377 5.31 -12.85 -7.97
C GLU A 377 6.49 -11.95 -7.58
N LYS A 378 6.60 -10.79 -8.24
CA LYS A 378 7.65 -9.81 -7.95
C LYS A 378 7.52 -9.24 -6.54
N VAL A 379 6.29 -8.92 -6.10
CA VAL A 379 6.04 -8.50 -4.72
C VAL A 379 6.42 -9.60 -3.74
N TYR A 380 6.00 -10.85 -4.02
CA TYR A 380 6.29 -11.99 -3.17
C TYR A 380 7.79 -12.32 -3.09
N SER A 381 8.55 -12.08 -4.16
CA SER A 381 9.99 -12.33 -4.18
C SER A 381 10.80 -11.38 -3.30
N TYR A 382 10.25 -10.21 -2.97
CA TYR A 382 10.97 -9.18 -2.23
C TYR A 382 11.41 -9.62 -0.82
N ASN A 383 12.64 -9.24 -0.44
CA ASN A 383 13.16 -9.40 0.91
C ASN A 383 13.56 -8.02 1.47
N PRO A 384 12.84 -7.50 2.48
CA PRO A 384 13.14 -6.19 3.08
C PRO A 384 14.53 -6.09 3.73
N VAL A 385 15.10 -7.22 4.17
CA VAL A 385 16.47 -7.27 4.69
C VAL A 385 17.40 -7.64 3.53
N ASN A 386 17.90 -6.61 2.85
CA ASN A 386 18.79 -6.76 1.70
C ASN A 386 20.17 -7.26 2.15
N GLU A 387 20.80 -8.13 1.36
CA GLU A 387 22.11 -8.74 1.63
C GLU A 387 23.26 -7.71 1.77
N ASN A 388 23.12 -6.52 1.19
CA ASN A 388 24.10 -5.45 1.32
C ASN A 388 23.97 -4.65 2.63
N ILE A 389 23.03 -5.00 3.51
CA ILE A 389 22.95 -4.47 4.87
C ILE A 389 23.79 -5.36 5.76
N GLN A 390 24.78 -4.77 6.47
CA GLN A 390 25.62 -5.52 7.39
C GLN A 390 24.76 -6.12 8.51
N THR A 391 25.08 -7.34 8.95
CA THR A 391 24.22 -8.14 9.84
C THR A 391 23.89 -7.43 11.15
N GLU A 392 24.82 -6.69 11.75
CA GLU A 392 24.61 -5.92 12.97
C GLU A 392 23.60 -4.79 12.82
N PHE A 393 23.31 -4.36 11.58
CA PHE A 393 22.34 -3.30 11.25
C PHE A 393 20.98 -3.84 10.79
N HIS A 394 20.79 -5.14 10.63
CA HIS A 394 19.48 -5.73 10.28
C HIS A 394 18.37 -5.29 11.25
N LYS A 395 18.69 -5.10 12.52
CA LYS A 395 17.79 -4.61 13.59
C LYS A 395 17.18 -3.23 13.33
N TYR A 396 17.75 -2.45 12.41
CA TYR A 396 17.24 -1.13 12.05
C TYR A 396 16.16 -1.19 10.97
N ILE A 397 15.98 -2.32 10.30
CA ILE A 397 14.88 -2.52 9.36
C ILE A 397 13.59 -2.74 10.16
N LEU A 398 12.75 -1.71 10.21
CA LEU A 398 11.47 -1.75 10.92
C LEU A 398 10.46 -2.69 10.22
N GLY A 399 10.54 -2.77 8.90
CA GLY A 399 9.65 -3.58 8.09
C GLY A 399 9.46 -3.07 6.67
N VAL A 400 8.27 -3.30 6.13
CA VAL A 400 7.93 -3.06 4.73
C VAL A 400 6.56 -2.41 4.60
N GLN A 401 6.39 -1.58 3.56
CA GLN A 401 5.15 -0.91 3.24
C GLN A 401 4.85 -0.96 1.74
N GLY A 402 3.60 -1.25 1.39
CA GLY A 402 3.07 -1.06 0.03
C GLY A 402 2.45 0.33 -0.12
N ASN A 403 2.71 1.00 -1.24
CA ASN A 403 2.25 2.35 -1.50
C ASN A 403 1.20 2.37 -2.62
N PHE A 404 0.07 3.03 -2.36
CA PHE A 404 -1.04 3.23 -3.31
C PHE A 404 -1.12 4.72 -3.65
N TRP A 405 -0.29 5.17 -4.61
CA TRP A 405 -0.38 6.50 -5.18
C TRP A 405 -1.59 6.59 -6.12
N CYS A 406 -2.28 7.72 -6.10
CA CYS A 406 -3.63 7.80 -6.68
C CYS A 406 -3.76 8.79 -7.85
N GLU A 407 -2.68 9.08 -8.58
CA GLU A 407 -2.73 9.92 -9.78
C GLU A 407 -3.72 9.38 -10.83
N PHE A 408 -3.75 8.07 -11.00
CA PHE A 408 -4.65 7.40 -11.94
C PHE A 408 -5.60 6.40 -11.28
N ILE A 409 -5.76 6.43 -9.96
CA ILE A 409 -6.71 5.58 -9.24
C ILE A 409 -7.88 6.44 -8.77
N HIS A 410 -8.89 6.59 -9.64
CA HIS A 410 -9.99 7.56 -9.48
C HIS A 410 -11.28 6.93 -8.92
N SER A 411 -11.24 5.71 -8.42
CA SER A 411 -12.40 5.05 -7.82
C SER A 411 -12.00 3.99 -6.81
N GLU A 412 -12.90 3.72 -5.88
CA GLU A 412 -12.77 2.66 -4.88
C GLU A 412 -12.57 1.29 -5.54
N GLN A 413 -13.34 1.00 -6.61
CA GLN A 413 -13.24 -0.26 -7.35
C GLN A 413 -11.87 -0.44 -8.00
N LYS A 414 -11.31 0.64 -8.57
CA LYS A 414 -9.97 0.58 -9.15
C LYS A 414 -8.90 0.39 -8.07
N LEU A 415 -9.05 1.06 -6.93
CA LEU A 415 -8.13 0.88 -5.81
C LEU A 415 -8.16 -0.57 -5.29
N GLU A 416 -9.33 -1.16 -5.11
CA GLU A 416 -9.48 -2.57 -4.74
C GLU A 416 -8.78 -3.52 -5.73
N TYR A 417 -8.92 -3.26 -7.03
CA TYR A 417 -8.22 -3.99 -8.10
C TYR A 417 -6.70 -3.87 -7.96
N MET A 418 -6.20 -2.68 -7.62
CA MET A 418 -4.76 -2.43 -7.44
C MET A 418 -4.22 -3.03 -6.13
N ILE A 419 -5.05 -3.13 -5.09
CA ILE A 419 -4.70 -3.74 -3.80
C ILE A 419 -4.52 -5.25 -3.96
N PHE A 420 -5.52 -5.94 -4.52
CA PHE A 420 -5.55 -7.40 -4.55
C PHE A 420 -5.15 -7.97 -5.91
N PRO A 421 -4.34 -9.06 -5.92
CA PRO A 421 -3.91 -9.86 -4.78
C PRO A 421 -2.57 -9.44 -4.15
N ARG A 422 -1.94 -8.33 -4.56
CA ARG A 422 -0.58 -7.94 -4.10
C ARG A 422 -0.50 -7.71 -2.58
N LEU A 423 -1.62 -7.29 -1.94
CA LEU A 423 -1.69 -7.16 -0.49
C LEU A 423 -1.42 -8.49 0.23
N PHE A 424 -1.81 -9.64 -0.35
CA PHE A 424 -1.52 -10.95 0.24
C PHE A 424 -0.01 -11.22 0.29
N ALA A 425 0.70 -10.90 -0.81
CA ALA A 425 2.15 -11.04 -0.86
C ALA A 425 2.86 -10.10 0.12
N LEU A 426 2.46 -8.84 0.17
CA LEU A 426 2.96 -7.87 1.15
C LEU A 426 2.75 -8.37 2.58
N ALA A 427 1.57 -8.89 2.90
CA ALA A 427 1.24 -9.41 4.21
C ALA A 427 2.14 -10.59 4.60
N GLU A 428 2.35 -11.56 3.68
CA GLU A 428 3.18 -12.72 3.97
C GLU A 428 4.66 -12.35 4.16
N ILE A 429 5.24 -11.50 3.29
CA ILE A 429 6.65 -11.08 3.47
C ILE A 429 6.87 -10.21 4.71
N ALA A 430 5.84 -9.51 5.17
CA ALA A 430 5.90 -8.68 6.37
C ALA A 430 5.70 -9.47 7.66
N TRP A 431 4.93 -10.56 7.61
CA TRP A 431 4.57 -11.35 8.77
C TRP A 431 5.43 -12.59 8.97
N SER A 432 5.71 -13.37 7.90
CA SER A 432 6.27 -14.72 8.00
C SER A 432 7.80 -14.72 8.06
N GLU A 433 8.37 -15.49 8.98
CA GLU A 433 9.83 -15.69 9.08
C GLU A 433 10.38 -16.45 7.87
N SER A 434 9.67 -17.47 7.41
CA SER A 434 10.04 -18.27 6.24
C SER A 434 9.03 -18.07 5.12
N LYS A 435 9.52 -18.10 3.88
CA LYS A 435 8.68 -18.09 2.68
C LYS A 435 8.47 -19.50 2.17
N ASP A 436 7.28 -19.79 1.68
CA ASP A 436 6.98 -20.95 0.87
C ASP A 436 7.41 -20.73 -0.60
N THR A 437 7.25 -21.74 -1.44
CA THR A 437 7.32 -21.55 -2.89
C THR A 437 6.23 -20.60 -3.35
N TYR A 438 6.44 -19.89 -4.46
CA TYR A 438 5.42 -19.01 -5.03
C TYR A 438 4.11 -19.78 -5.35
N GLU A 439 4.23 -21.04 -5.83
CA GLU A 439 3.07 -21.91 -6.06
C GLU A 439 2.32 -22.22 -4.76
N GLY A 440 3.03 -22.55 -3.68
CA GLY A 440 2.43 -22.79 -2.36
C GLY A 440 1.74 -21.54 -1.81
N PHE A 441 2.36 -20.39 -1.97
CA PHE A 441 1.74 -19.11 -1.64
C PHE A 441 0.45 -18.87 -2.44
N CYS A 442 0.48 -19.02 -3.77
CA CYS A 442 -0.72 -18.83 -4.60
C CYS A 442 -1.88 -19.75 -4.19
N LYS A 443 -1.60 -21.02 -3.88
CA LYS A 443 -2.61 -21.98 -3.41
C LYS A 443 -3.30 -21.51 -2.12
N ARG A 444 -2.58 -20.88 -1.21
CA ARG A 444 -3.16 -20.31 0.03
C ARG A 444 -3.87 -18.99 -0.21
N ALA A 445 -3.20 -18.06 -0.91
CA ALA A 445 -3.68 -16.71 -1.14
C ALA A 445 -4.98 -16.69 -1.97
N PHE A 446 -5.07 -17.52 -3.02
CA PHE A 446 -6.24 -17.51 -3.90
C PHE A 446 -7.50 -18.13 -3.28
N LYS A 447 -7.38 -18.89 -2.18
CA LYS A 447 -8.56 -19.28 -1.35
C LYS A 447 -9.25 -18.05 -0.75
N GLN A 448 -8.55 -16.94 -0.60
CA GLN A 448 -9.13 -15.70 -0.09
C GLN A 448 -10.02 -14.98 -1.10
N PHE A 449 -10.00 -15.37 -2.38
CA PHE A 449 -10.90 -14.80 -3.40
C PHE A 449 -12.37 -15.06 -3.06
N ASP A 450 -12.71 -16.21 -2.48
CA ASP A 450 -14.08 -16.51 -2.01
C ASP A 450 -14.54 -15.49 -0.96
N TYR A 451 -13.65 -15.10 -0.05
CA TYR A 451 -13.92 -14.06 0.94
C TYR A 451 -14.10 -12.68 0.27
N LEU A 452 -13.26 -12.35 -0.71
CA LEU A 452 -13.35 -11.09 -1.46
C LEU A 452 -14.63 -11.02 -2.29
N ASP A 453 -15.04 -12.13 -2.95
CA ASP A 453 -16.27 -12.21 -3.72
C ASP A 453 -17.51 -12.01 -2.82
N ARG A 454 -17.54 -12.66 -1.68
CA ARG A 454 -18.63 -12.52 -0.69
C ARG A 454 -18.74 -11.07 -0.18
N ASN A 455 -17.61 -10.39 0.03
CA ASN A 455 -17.58 -9.00 0.46
C ASN A 455 -17.64 -7.99 -0.70
N ARG A 456 -17.92 -8.46 -1.93
CA ARG A 456 -18.07 -7.65 -3.15
C ARG A 456 -16.85 -6.76 -3.43
N VAL A 457 -15.66 -7.27 -3.17
CA VAL A 457 -14.41 -6.57 -3.44
C VAL A 457 -14.03 -6.76 -4.92
N ASN A 458 -13.63 -5.69 -5.57
CA ASN A 458 -13.17 -5.73 -6.97
C ASN A 458 -11.67 -6.07 -7.04
N TYR A 459 -11.32 -7.33 -6.90
CA TYR A 459 -9.92 -7.77 -7.00
C TYR A 459 -9.54 -8.13 -8.44
N ARG A 460 -8.25 -8.06 -8.74
CA ARG A 460 -7.67 -8.57 -9.99
C ARG A 460 -7.58 -10.09 -9.94
N VAL A 461 -8.11 -10.74 -10.97
CA VAL A 461 -7.89 -12.17 -11.22
C VAL A 461 -6.56 -12.33 -11.96
N PRO A 462 -5.53 -13.00 -11.39
CA PRO A 462 -4.27 -13.23 -12.08
C PRO A 462 -4.45 -14.13 -13.30
N GLU A 463 -3.56 -13.99 -14.27
CA GLU A 463 -3.47 -14.87 -15.44
C GLU A 463 -2.97 -16.27 -15.04
N PRO A 464 -3.17 -17.30 -15.89
CA PRO A 464 -2.63 -18.62 -15.62
C PRO A 464 -1.10 -18.63 -15.76
N VAL A 465 -0.46 -19.47 -14.97
CA VAL A 465 0.99 -19.72 -15.12
C VAL A 465 1.23 -20.61 -16.34
N ILE A 466 2.08 -20.15 -17.25
CA ILE A 466 2.45 -20.88 -18.46
C ILE A 466 3.77 -21.62 -18.21
N LEU A 467 3.74 -22.94 -18.28
CA LEU A 467 4.91 -23.80 -18.18
C LEU A 467 5.29 -24.25 -19.60
N LYS A 468 6.42 -23.73 -20.10
CA LYS A 468 6.97 -24.18 -21.38
C LYS A 468 7.62 -25.56 -21.21
N GLU A 469 7.40 -26.44 -22.18
CA GLU A 469 8.08 -27.72 -22.30
C GLU A 469 9.09 -27.59 -23.45
N GLU A 470 10.38 -27.78 -23.17
CA GLU A 470 11.40 -27.76 -24.21
C GLU A 470 11.19 -28.95 -25.16
N SER A 471 11.20 -28.69 -26.48
CA SER A 471 11.20 -29.73 -27.48
C SER A 471 12.62 -30.28 -27.60
N THR A 472 12.80 -31.53 -27.27
CA THR A 472 14.11 -32.22 -27.33
C THR A 472 14.48 -32.73 -28.74
N ASP A 473 13.56 -32.61 -29.71
CA ASP A 473 13.68 -33.22 -31.05
C ASP A 473 14.00 -32.21 -32.17
N GLY A 474 14.28 -30.95 -31.85
CA GLY A 474 14.52 -29.89 -32.82
C GLY A 474 13.29 -29.56 -33.69
N SER A 475 12.10 -30.03 -33.31
CA SER A 475 10.86 -29.73 -34.01
C SER A 475 10.47 -28.26 -33.81
N ASN A 476 9.85 -27.68 -34.86
CA ASN A 476 9.27 -26.33 -34.77
C ASN A 476 7.94 -26.34 -34.00
N VAL A 477 7.82 -27.16 -32.97
CA VAL A 477 6.62 -27.31 -32.13
C VAL A 477 6.96 -26.85 -30.72
N LEU A 478 6.22 -25.83 -30.25
CA LEU A 478 6.26 -25.41 -28.86
C LEU A 478 5.17 -26.15 -28.09
N ASN A 479 5.57 -26.87 -27.07
CA ASN A 479 4.64 -27.48 -26.13
C ASN A 479 4.58 -26.62 -24.85
N PHE A 480 3.39 -26.50 -24.27
CA PHE A 480 3.22 -25.80 -23.01
C PHE A 480 2.04 -26.36 -22.21
N ARG A 481 2.12 -26.23 -20.90
CA ARG A 481 1.01 -26.48 -19.98
C ARG A 481 0.62 -25.18 -19.27
N MET A 482 -0.63 -25.13 -18.81
CA MET A 482 -1.14 -24.02 -18.04
C MET A 482 -1.54 -24.50 -16.66
N LYS A 483 -1.25 -23.69 -15.64
CA LYS A 483 -1.68 -23.95 -14.26
C LYS A 483 -2.45 -22.77 -13.71
N TYR A 484 -3.46 -23.07 -12.92
CA TYR A 484 -4.14 -22.11 -12.07
C TYR A 484 -4.46 -22.74 -10.71
N PHE A 485 -4.55 -21.91 -9.66
CA PHE A 485 -4.54 -22.40 -8.27
C PHE A 485 -5.88 -22.25 -7.54
N VAL A 486 -6.97 -22.09 -8.29
CA VAL A 486 -8.34 -22.03 -7.76
C VAL A 486 -9.13 -23.21 -8.28
N ASP A 487 -9.73 -23.95 -7.36
CA ASP A 487 -10.60 -25.08 -7.71
C ASP A 487 -11.84 -24.59 -8.44
N GLY A 488 -12.22 -25.27 -9.52
CA GLY A 488 -13.37 -24.90 -10.35
C GLY A 488 -13.14 -23.73 -11.30
N ALA A 489 -11.96 -23.07 -11.28
CA ALA A 489 -11.62 -22.09 -12.30
C ALA A 489 -11.31 -22.76 -13.65
N GLU A 490 -11.68 -22.10 -14.72
CA GLU A 490 -11.53 -22.57 -16.09
C GLU A 490 -10.54 -21.70 -16.85
N ILE A 491 -9.65 -22.29 -17.64
CA ILE A 491 -8.76 -21.57 -18.54
C ILE A 491 -9.27 -21.75 -19.97
N TYR A 492 -9.42 -20.61 -20.69
CA TYR A 492 -9.73 -20.58 -22.12
C TYR A 492 -8.54 -20.03 -22.89
N TYR A 493 -8.20 -20.62 -24.04
CA TYR A 493 -7.05 -20.20 -24.81
C TYR A 493 -7.26 -20.27 -26.33
N THR A 494 -6.53 -19.44 -27.08
CA THR A 494 -6.36 -19.49 -28.53
C THR A 494 -4.87 -19.45 -28.88
N ILE A 495 -4.49 -20.04 -30.01
CA ILE A 495 -3.10 -20.05 -30.52
C ILE A 495 -2.96 -19.25 -31.81
N ASP A 496 -3.98 -18.56 -32.22
CA ASP A 496 -4.08 -17.76 -33.46
C ASP A 496 -4.37 -16.27 -33.20
N GLY A 497 -4.28 -15.85 -31.93
CA GLY A 497 -4.44 -14.46 -31.51
C GLY A 497 -5.89 -13.97 -31.41
N ARG A 498 -6.89 -14.82 -31.69
CA ARG A 498 -8.30 -14.47 -31.50
C ARG A 498 -8.64 -14.34 -30.00
N ASP A 499 -9.78 -13.73 -29.70
CA ASP A 499 -10.28 -13.59 -28.33
C ASP A 499 -10.58 -14.97 -27.71
N PRO A 500 -9.94 -15.34 -26.56
CA PRO A 500 -10.16 -16.64 -25.95
C PRO A 500 -11.55 -16.81 -25.32
N LEU A 501 -12.27 -15.73 -24.97
CA LEU A 501 -13.63 -15.82 -24.46
C LEU A 501 -14.67 -16.13 -25.55
N LEU A 502 -14.40 -15.70 -26.80
CA LEU A 502 -15.29 -15.89 -27.93
C LEU A 502 -14.94 -17.12 -28.76
N TYR A 503 -13.65 -17.41 -28.94
CA TYR A 503 -13.14 -18.41 -29.86
C TYR A 503 -12.24 -19.44 -29.22
N GLY A 504 -12.00 -19.32 -27.89
CA GLY A 504 -11.06 -20.15 -27.17
C GLY A 504 -11.56 -21.57 -26.93
N LYS A 505 -10.60 -22.49 -26.83
CA LYS A 505 -10.82 -23.83 -26.30
C LYS A 505 -10.64 -23.82 -24.80
N ARG A 506 -11.44 -24.58 -24.09
CA ARG A 506 -11.22 -24.87 -22.68
C ARG A 506 -9.97 -25.73 -22.54
N TYR A 507 -9.12 -25.41 -21.59
CA TYR A 507 -7.90 -26.17 -21.29
C TYR A 507 -8.21 -27.37 -20.40
N GLU A 508 -7.92 -28.57 -20.88
CA GLU A 508 -8.25 -29.84 -20.21
C GLU A 508 -7.04 -30.45 -19.43
N LYS A 509 -6.09 -29.59 -19.03
CA LYS A 509 -4.87 -29.96 -18.28
C LYS A 509 -3.84 -30.82 -19.03
N GLU A 510 -4.00 -30.95 -20.34
CA GLU A 510 -3.05 -31.63 -21.22
C GLU A 510 -2.03 -30.65 -21.80
N SER A 511 -0.92 -31.17 -22.34
CA SER A 511 0.04 -30.35 -23.08
C SER A 511 -0.61 -29.80 -24.36
N VAL A 512 -0.45 -28.52 -24.60
CA VAL A 512 -0.91 -27.84 -25.81
C VAL A 512 0.24 -27.65 -26.75
N SER A 513 0.12 -28.19 -27.97
CA SER A 513 1.13 -28.08 -29.01
C SER A 513 0.83 -26.94 -29.97
N MET A 514 1.81 -26.07 -30.22
CA MET A 514 1.76 -24.97 -31.15
C MET A 514 2.81 -25.15 -32.24
N ASN A 515 2.39 -25.39 -33.47
CA ASN A 515 3.30 -25.51 -34.61
C ASN A 515 3.74 -24.14 -35.12
N LEU A 516 5.03 -23.85 -35.02
CA LEU A 516 5.64 -22.58 -35.38
C LEU A 516 6.11 -22.49 -36.84
N LYS A 517 6.07 -23.60 -37.61
CA LYS A 517 6.54 -23.66 -39.03
C LYS A 517 5.83 -22.65 -39.97
N LYS A 518 4.74 -22.08 -39.57
CA LYS A 518 3.92 -21.12 -40.39
C LYS A 518 4.01 -19.67 -39.87
N GLY A 519 5.17 -19.24 -39.39
CA GLY A 519 5.37 -17.85 -38.96
C GLY A 519 5.03 -17.57 -37.49
N GLU A 520 4.79 -16.31 -37.18
CA GLU A 520 4.47 -15.86 -35.83
C GLU A 520 3.12 -16.42 -35.34
N LYS A 521 3.09 -16.88 -34.10
CA LYS A 521 1.89 -17.38 -33.44
C LYS A 521 1.65 -16.62 -32.15
N THR A 522 0.41 -16.27 -31.89
CA THR A 522 0.00 -15.55 -30.70
C THR A 522 -0.84 -16.46 -29.81
N LEU A 523 -0.30 -16.81 -28.65
CA LEU A 523 -1.07 -17.42 -27.57
C LEU A 523 -1.81 -16.32 -26.81
N LYS A 524 -3.13 -16.48 -26.69
CA LYS A 524 -3.94 -15.72 -25.76
C LYS A 524 -4.64 -16.68 -24.81
N CYS A 525 -4.68 -16.34 -23.52
CA CYS A 525 -5.47 -17.09 -22.58
C CYS A 525 -6.08 -16.18 -21.48
N VAL A 526 -7.18 -16.66 -20.92
CA VAL A 526 -7.88 -16.05 -19.79
C VAL A 526 -8.29 -17.11 -18.78
N VAL A 527 -8.45 -16.69 -17.54
CA VAL A 527 -9.05 -17.49 -16.45
C VAL A 527 -10.46 -16.98 -16.19
N ARG A 528 -11.41 -17.89 -16.12
CA ARG A 528 -12.76 -17.63 -15.61
C ARG A 528 -12.91 -18.27 -14.23
N MET A 529 -13.19 -17.45 -13.23
CA MET A 529 -13.42 -17.86 -11.87
C MET A 529 -14.81 -18.50 -11.69
N PRO A 530 -15.04 -19.36 -10.65
CA PRO A 530 -16.38 -19.84 -10.30
C PRO A 530 -17.39 -18.72 -10.03
N SER A 531 -16.93 -17.57 -9.53
CA SER A 531 -17.75 -16.35 -9.35
C SER A 531 -18.17 -15.67 -10.66
N GLY A 532 -17.65 -16.11 -11.79
CA GLY A 532 -17.86 -15.49 -13.11
C GLY A 532 -16.89 -14.37 -13.45
N LYS A 533 -16.04 -13.92 -12.50
CA LYS A 533 -14.98 -12.95 -12.79
C LYS A 533 -13.96 -13.54 -13.76
N VAL A 534 -13.38 -12.69 -14.59
CA VAL A 534 -12.43 -13.08 -15.64
C VAL A 534 -11.12 -12.31 -15.47
N SER A 535 -9.99 -12.99 -15.70
CA SER A 535 -8.68 -12.34 -15.71
C SER A 535 -8.54 -11.38 -16.91
N GLN A 536 -7.54 -10.52 -16.86
CA GLN A 536 -7.04 -9.88 -18.07
C GLN A 536 -6.50 -10.95 -19.04
N THR A 537 -6.47 -10.61 -20.35
CA THR A 537 -5.97 -11.54 -21.35
C THR A 537 -4.45 -11.62 -21.27
N PHE A 538 -3.91 -12.78 -20.96
CA PHE A 538 -2.49 -13.05 -21.16
C PHE A 538 -2.21 -13.15 -22.67
N ILE A 539 -1.18 -12.44 -23.15
CA ILE A 539 -0.79 -12.38 -24.56
C ILE A 539 0.70 -12.64 -24.68
N THR A 540 1.09 -13.61 -25.48
CA THR A 540 2.49 -13.82 -25.83
C THR A 540 2.63 -14.24 -27.29
N ASN A 541 3.66 -13.71 -27.95
CA ASN A 541 3.98 -14.02 -29.33
C ASN A 541 5.18 -14.96 -29.39
N TYR A 542 5.08 -15.97 -30.21
CA TYR A 542 6.15 -16.94 -30.49
C TYR A 542 6.52 -16.87 -31.97
N LYS A 543 7.80 -16.72 -32.23
CA LYS A 543 8.39 -16.72 -33.57
C LYS A 543 9.66 -17.56 -33.54
N ILE A 544 9.89 -18.36 -34.58
CA ILE A 544 11.18 -18.98 -34.79
C ILE A 544 12.12 -17.91 -35.35
N ILE A 545 13.27 -17.78 -34.73
CA ILE A 545 14.37 -16.90 -35.17
C ILE A 545 15.20 -17.65 -36.19
#